data_e28d5a922f9bd054c93559bd32325635
#
_entry.id   e28d5a922f9bd054c93559bd32325635
#
_cell.length_a   1.000
_cell.length_b   1.000
_cell.length_c   1.000
_cell.angle_alpha   90.00
_cell.angle_beta   90.00
_cell.angle_gamma   90.00
#
_symmetry.space_group_name_H-M   'P 1'
#
loop_
_entity.id
_entity.type
_entity.pdbx_description
1 polymer ?
#
loop_
_entity_poly.entity_id
_entity_poly.type
_entity_poly.pdbx_seq_one_letter_code
_entity_poly.pdbx_strand_id
1 'polypeptide(L)'
;MSLVDTMPPVLDACCGSKMFWFDREDKRAVFVDVRREAHTLKDKSSSGGSRELVIDPDIKADFRKLPFENETFSLVIFDPPHLVRAGKRSWLALKYGKLENDWQDDLRRGFAECFRVLKHEGTLIFKWNEDQIKVSEVLALTPERPLVGNRCGRTAKSHWLVFHKINATRSDEAIKPNSEAGFVDGGAL
;
A
#
# COMPACT_ATOMS: atom_id res chain seq x y z
N MET A 1 -5.63 -30.55 -0.33
CA MET A 1 -4.90 -29.29 -0.40
C MET A 1 -5.94 -28.18 -0.30
N SER A 2 -5.87 -27.34 0.74
CA SER A 2 -6.78 -26.19 0.87
C SER A 2 -6.42 -25.16 -0.21
N LEU A 3 -7.41 -24.42 -0.74
CA LEU A 3 -7.18 -23.32 -1.69
C LEU A 3 -6.20 -22.24 -1.13
N VAL A 4 -6.05 -22.18 0.19
CA VAL A 4 -5.13 -21.25 0.87
C VAL A 4 -3.64 -21.59 0.58
N ASP A 5 -3.32 -22.87 0.30
CA ASP A 5 -1.93 -23.29 0.01
C ASP A 5 -1.48 -22.93 -1.41
N THR A 6 -2.38 -22.46 -2.28
CA THR A 6 -2.08 -22.16 -3.70
C THR A 6 -2.03 -20.65 -3.98
N MET A 7 -2.45 -19.80 -3.05
CA MET A 7 -2.42 -18.34 -3.25
C MET A 7 -1.01 -17.79 -3.08
N PRO A 8 -0.57 -16.89 -3.98
CA PRO A 8 0.69 -16.17 -3.80
C PRO A 8 0.73 -15.42 -2.45
N PRO A 9 1.91 -15.30 -1.82
CA PRO A 9 2.03 -14.72 -0.47
C PRO A 9 1.87 -13.20 -0.42
N VAL A 10 1.88 -12.51 -1.56
CA VAL A 10 1.83 -11.05 -1.66
C VAL A 10 0.53 -10.60 -2.33
N LEU A 11 -0.09 -9.56 -1.78
CA LEU A 11 -1.22 -8.85 -2.38
C LEU A 11 -0.82 -7.41 -2.68
N ASP A 12 -1.07 -6.95 -3.91
CA ASP A 12 -1.18 -5.53 -4.23
C ASP A 12 -2.67 -5.18 -4.32
N ALA A 13 -3.19 -4.51 -3.30
CA ALA A 13 -4.63 -4.29 -3.12
C ALA A 13 -5.24 -3.23 -4.07
N CYS A 14 -4.40 -2.42 -4.72
CA CYS A 14 -4.81 -1.40 -5.70
C CYS A 14 -3.66 -1.08 -6.65
N CYS A 15 -3.32 -2.05 -7.48
CA CYS A 15 -2.08 -2.11 -8.25
C CYS A 15 -1.92 -1.02 -9.31
N GLY A 16 -3.01 -0.39 -9.76
CA GLY A 16 -2.95 0.57 -10.86
C GLY A 16 -2.24 -0.03 -12.08
N SER A 17 -1.28 0.70 -12.62
CA SER A 17 -0.41 0.22 -13.71
C SER A 17 0.88 -0.46 -13.22
N LYS A 18 0.92 -0.93 -11.98
CA LYS A 18 2.05 -1.67 -11.36
C LYS A 18 3.39 -0.92 -11.46
N MET A 19 3.37 0.41 -11.27
CA MET A 19 4.49 1.30 -11.62
C MET A 19 5.75 1.12 -10.78
N PHE A 20 5.62 0.67 -9.55
CA PHE A 20 6.76 0.46 -8.65
C PHE A 20 7.23 -0.99 -8.59
N TRP A 21 6.59 -1.88 -9.35
CA TRP A 21 7.02 -3.26 -9.47
C TRP A 21 8.16 -3.39 -10.47
N PHE A 22 9.23 -4.08 -10.08
CA PHE A 22 10.34 -4.43 -10.97
C PHE A 22 9.90 -5.45 -12.02
N ASP A 23 9.13 -6.46 -11.59
CA ASP A 23 8.44 -7.40 -12.47
C ASP A 23 6.92 -7.22 -12.29
N ARG A 24 6.24 -6.77 -13.33
CA ARG A 24 4.80 -6.53 -13.32
C ARG A 24 3.96 -7.80 -13.42
N GLU A 25 4.61 -8.93 -13.64
CA GLU A 25 4.01 -10.26 -13.74
C GLU A 25 4.53 -11.22 -12.66
N ASP A 26 5.09 -10.68 -11.58
CA ASP A 26 5.67 -11.44 -10.49
C ASP A 26 4.65 -12.42 -9.91
N LYS A 27 4.93 -13.73 -10.07
CA LYS A 27 4.03 -14.81 -9.66
C LYS A 27 3.93 -14.98 -8.14
N ARG A 28 4.72 -14.25 -7.36
CA ARG A 28 4.61 -14.19 -5.90
C ARG A 28 3.52 -13.23 -5.44
N ALA A 29 2.92 -12.46 -6.37
CA ALA A 29 1.90 -11.46 -6.06
C ALA A 29 0.59 -11.72 -6.79
N VAL A 30 -0.51 -11.32 -6.15
CA VAL A 30 -1.82 -11.13 -6.77
C VAL A 30 -2.07 -9.63 -6.88
N PHE A 31 -2.38 -9.17 -8.08
CA PHE A 31 -2.65 -7.77 -8.39
C PHE A 31 -4.15 -7.52 -8.45
N VAL A 32 -4.63 -6.58 -7.64
CA VAL A 32 -6.05 -6.19 -7.57
C VAL A 32 -6.20 -4.72 -7.93
N ASP A 33 -7.20 -4.38 -8.71
CA ASP A 33 -7.68 -3.00 -8.93
C ASP A 33 -9.17 -3.05 -9.28
N VAL A 34 -9.89 -2.00 -8.96
CA VAL A 34 -11.30 -1.85 -9.32
C VAL A 34 -11.46 -1.57 -10.82
N ARG A 35 -10.41 -1.09 -11.47
CA ARG A 35 -10.36 -0.77 -12.89
C ARG A 35 -9.69 -1.90 -13.66
N ARG A 36 -10.13 -2.08 -14.92
CA ARG A 36 -9.39 -2.81 -15.95
C ARG A 36 -9.57 -2.02 -17.22
N GLU A 37 -8.54 -1.27 -17.62
CA GLU A 37 -8.64 -0.28 -18.69
C GLU A 37 -7.28 0.01 -19.33
N ALA A 38 -7.31 0.48 -20.58
CA ALA A 38 -6.12 0.95 -21.28
C ALA A 38 -6.41 2.31 -21.91
N HIS A 39 -5.45 3.22 -21.83
CA HIS A 39 -5.53 4.58 -22.35
C HIS A 39 -4.25 4.94 -23.10
N THR A 40 -4.40 5.52 -24.31
CA THR A 40 -3.29 6.16 -25.02
C THR A 40 -3.31 7.65 -24.69
N LEU A 41 -2.28 8.14 -24.05
CA LEU A 41 -2.20 9.49 -23.50
C LEU A 41 -1.13 10.30 -24.24
N LYS A 42 -1.43 11.54 -24.59
CA LYS A 42 -0.46 12.45 -25.20
C LYS A 42 0.63 12.76 -24.17
N ASP A 43 1.88 12.47 -24.52
CA ASP A 43 3.03 12.75 -23.67
C ASP A 43 4.15 13.33 -24.53
N LYS A 44 4.34 14.65 -24.43
CA LYS A 44 5.37 15.37 -25.19
C LYS A 44 6.80 14.99 -24.80
N SER A 45 7.00 14.32 -23.65
CA SER A 45 8.31 13.85 -23.20
C SER A 45 8.66 12.46 -23.73
N SER A 46 7.69 11.76 -24.29
CA SER A 46 7.88 10.46 -24.93
C SER A 46 8.38 10.63 -26.37
N SER A 47 9.31 9.80 -26.82
CA SER A 47 9.86 9.79 -28.19
C SER A 47 8.78 9.60 -29.26
N GLY A 48 7.67 8.94 -28.92
CA GLY A 48 6.49 8.75 -29.81
C GLY A 48 5.37 9.77 -29.60
N GLY A 49 5.56 10.82 -28.76
CA GLY A 49 4.52 11.82 -28.46
C GLY A 49 3.31 11.29 -27.71
N SER A 50 3.32 10.02 -27.34
CA SER A 50 2.25 9.35 -26.58
C SER A 50 2.82 8.32 -25.62
N ARG A 51 2.05 7.98 -24.60
CA ARG A 51 2.34 6.93 -23.63
C ARG A 51 1.09 6.09 -23.41
N GLU A 52 1.27 4.79 -23.35
CA GLU A 52 0.20 3.89 -22.95
C GLU A 52 0.14 3.78 -21.43
N LEU A 53 -1.07 3.82 -20.90
CA LEU A 53 -1.41 3.49 -19.52
C LEU A 53 -2.30 2.27 -19.56
N VAL A 54 -1.78 1.15 -19.06
CA VAL A 54 -2.51 -0.10 -18.96
C VAL A 54 -2.70 -0.43 -17.49
N ILE A 55 -3.94 -0.65 -17.09
CA ILE A 55 -4.33 -1.15 -15.78
C ILE A 55 -4.96 -2.51 -16.03
N ASP A 56 -4.23 -3.56 -15.74
CA ASP A 56 -4.64 -4.95 -15.95
C ASP A 56 -4.32 -5.78 -14.70
N PRO A 57 -5.24 -5.77 -13.71
CA PRO A 57 -5.11 -6.59 -12.53
C PRO A 57 -5.42 -8.06 -12.82
N ASP A 58 -4.88 -8.98 -12.01
CA ASP A 58 -5.27 -10.40 -12.04
C ASP A 58 -6.74 -10.52 -11.66
N ILE A 59 -7.15 -9.80 -10.61
CA ILE A 59 -8.53 -9.79 -10.10
C ILE A 59 -9.08 -8.36 -10.11
N LYS A 60 -10.20 -8.17 -10.82
CA LYS A 60 -10.93 -6.91 -10.76
C LYS A 60 -11.81 -6.89 -9.52
N ALA A 61 -11.38 -6.16 -8.48
CA ALA A 61 -12.10 -6.02 -7.21
C ALA A 61 -11.81 -4.68 -6.54
N ASP A 62 -12.63 -4.36 -5.55
CA ASP A 62 -12.54 -3.13 -4.78
C ASP A 62 -11.76 -3.39 -3.48
N PHE A 63 -10.73 -2.58 -3.20
CA PHE A 63 -9.94 -2.71 -1.98
C PHE A 63 -10.75 -2.53 -0.70
N ARG A 64 -11.96 -1.92 -0.77
CA ARG A 64 -12.90 -1.78 0.35
C ARG A 64 -13.64 -3.07 0.68
N LYS A 65 -13.55 -4.09 -0.20
CA LYS A 65 -14.13 -5.41 -0.05
C LYS A 65 -13.33 -6.42 -0.87
N LEU A 66 -12.23 -6.88 -0.33
CA LEU A 66 -11.33 -7.81 -0.99
C LEU A 66 -11.93 -9.24 -1.03
N PRO A 67 -11.88 -9.93 -2.18
CA PRO A 67 -12.48 -11.26 -2.35
C PRO A 67 -11.57 -12.39 -1.83
N PHE A 68 -10.97 -12.20 -0.66
CA PHE A 68 -10.07 -13.17 -0.05
C PHE A 68 -10.50 -13.49 1.37
N GLU A 69 -10.15 -14.68 1.82
CA GLU A 69 -10.32 -15.09 3.21
C GLU A 69 -9.45 -14.27 4.16
N ASN A 70 -9.77 -14.32 5.45
CA ASN A 70 -8.94 -13.71 6.48
C ASN A 70 -7.55 -14.35 6.44
N GLU A 71 -6.51 -13.55 6.76
CA GLU A 71 -5.16 -14.05 6.98
C GLU A 71 -4.59 -14.89 5.82
N THR A 72 -4.82 -14.41 4.59
CA THR A 72 -4.37 -15.08 3.36
C THR A 72 -2.94 -14.70 3.00
N PHE A 73 -2.53 -13.43 3.18
CA PHE A 73 -1.28 -12.89 2.65
C PHE A 73 -0.27 -12.59 3.77
N SER A 74 1.02 -12.84 3.48
CA SER A 74 2.12 -12.47 4.38
C SER A 74 2.57 -11.03 4.18
N LEU A 75 2.34 -10.47 2.97
CA LEU A 75 2.65 -9.10 2.61
C LEU A 75 1.45 -8.50 1.86
N VAL A 76 1.01 -7.34 2.28
CA VAL A 76 0.01 -6.54 1.58
C VAL A 76 0.62 -5.20 1.20
N ILE A 77 0.45 -4.77 -0.04
CA ILE A 77 0.80 -3.44 -0.52
C ILE A 77 -0.50 -2.67 -0.73
N PHE A 78 -0.56 -1.47 -0.15
CA PHE A 78 -1.71 -0.59 -0.24
C PHE A 78 -1.28 0.80 -0.70
N ASP A 79 -1.47 1.10 -2.00
CA ASP A 79 -1.20 2.40 -2.66
C ASP A 79 -2.52 2.97 -3.23
N PRO A 80 -3.49 3.34 -2.36
CA PRO A 80 -4.80 3.79 -2.82
C PRO A 80 -4.72 5.13 -3.54
N PRO A 81 -5.76 5.50 -4.32
CA PRO A 81 -5.89 6.84 -4.86
C PRO A 81 -5.72 7.91 -3.78
N HIS A 82 -5.00 8.98 -4.09
CA HIS A 82 -4.70 10.08 -3.17
C HIS A 82 -5.19 11.45 -3.66
N LEU A 83 -5.85 11.48 -4.83
CA LEU A 83 -6.34 12.71 -5.45
C LEU A 83 -7.82 12.91 -5.15
N VAL A 84 -8.20 14.03 -4.55
CA VAL A 84 -9.60 14.46 -4.37
C VAL A 84 -9.96 15.60 -5.34
N ARG A 85 -8.99 16.46 -5.68
CA ARG A 85 -9.17 17.61 -6.58
C ARG A 85 -8.50 17.37 -7.91
N ALA A 86 -9.07 16.47 -8.71
CA ALA A 86 -8.61 16.19 -10.07
C ALA A 86 -9.81 16.05 -11.00
N GLY A 87 -9.72 16.58 -12.22
CA GLY A 87 -10.74 16.34 -13.25
C GLY A 87 -10.77 14.84 -13.59
N LYS A 88 -11.96 14.27 -13.72
CA LYS A 88 -12.15 12.82 -13.96
C LYS A 88 -11.37 12.29 -15.18
N ARG A 89 -11.11 13.12 -16.18
CA ARG A 89 -10.35 12.78 -17.40
C ARG A 89 -8.93 13.37 -17.42
N SER A 90 -8.46 13.90 -16.29
CA SER A 90 -7.08 14.36 -16.20
C SER A 90 -6.10 13.20 -16.23
N TRP A 91 -4.91 13.42 -16.80
CA TRP A 91 -3.82 12.45 -16.77
C TRP A 91 -3.56 11.86 -15.38
N LEU A 92 -3.57 12.71 -14.35
CA LEU A 92 -3.31 12.28 -12.98
C LEU A 92 -4.44 11.38 -12.46
N ALA A 93 -5.71 11.71 -12.73
CA ALA A 93 -6.85 10.89 -12.31
C ALA A 93 -6.89 9.53 -13.03
N LEU A 94 -6.55 9.50 -14.32
CA LEU A 94 -6.44 8.24 -15.05
C LEU A 94 -5.31 7.38 -14.49
N LYS A 95 -4.16 7.98 -14.20
CA LYS A 95 -2.98 7.27 -13.73
C LYS A 95 -3.11 6.74 -12.30
N TYR A 96 -3.56 7.57 -11.37
CA TYR A 96 -3.54 7.27 -9.92
C TYR A 96 -4.92 6.95 -9.36
N GLY A 97 -5.98 7.08 -10.15
CA GLY A 97 -7.34 7.04 -9.62
C GLY A 97 -7.69 8.34 -8.90
N LYS A 98 -8.93 8.41 -8.43
CA LYS A 98 -9.45 9.54 -7.69
C LYS A 98 -10.30 9.06 -6.53
N LEU A 99 -10.16 9.71 -5.38
CA LEU A 99 -11.04 9.56 -4.24
C LEU A 99 -12.31 10.38 -4.44
N GLU A 100 -13.44 9.86 -4.02
CA GLU A 100 -14.73 10.55 -4.04
C GLU A 100 -14.99 11.28 -2.70
N ASN A 101 -16.21 11.78 -2.49
CA ASN A 101 -16.52 12.63 -1.34
C ASN A 101 -16.35 11.92 0.02
N ASP A 102 -16.62 10.61 0.07
CA ASP A 102 -16.55 9.81 1.30
C ASP A 102 -15.19 9.12 1.48
N TRP A 103 -14.12 9.75 1.00
CA TRP A 103 -12.78 9.18 0.96
C TRP A 103 -12.28 8.67 2.34
N GLN A 104 -12.71 9.31 3.44
CA GLN A 104 -12.34 8.86 4.78
C GLN A 104 -12.91 7.47 5.07
N ASP A 105 -14.17 7.21 4.70
CA ASP A 105 -14.77 5.89 4.87
C ASP A 105 -14.14 4.88 3.92
N ASP A 106 -13.89 5.26 2.69
CA ASP A 106 -13.22 4.42 1.71
C ASP A 106 -11.86 3.93 2.22
N LEU A 107 -11.02 4.85 2.72
CA LEU A 107 -9.70 4.50 3.25
C LEU A 107 -9.79 3.72 4.57
N ARG A 108 -10.73 4.05 5.46
CA ARG A 108 -10.96 3.28 6.69
C ARG A 108 -11.29 1.82 6.37
N ARG A 109 -12.22 1.59 5.45
CA ARG A 109 -12.58 0.25 4.99
C ARG A 109 -11.41 -0.44 4.29
N GLY A 110 -10.65 0.29 3.47
CA GLY A 110 -9.46 -0.23 2.81
C GLY A 110 -8.41 -0.73 3.81
N PHE A 111 -8.10 0.05 4.83
CA PHE A 111 -7.21 -0.41 5.91
C PHE A 111 -7.76 -1.64 6.62
N ALA A 112 -9.03 -1.62 7.00
CA ALA A 112 -9.66 -2.75 7.66
C ALA A 112 -9.57 -4.04 6.83
N GLU A 113 -9.83 -3.97 5.53
CA GLU A 113 -9.73 -5.10 4.62
C GLU A 113 -8.27 -5.57 4.42
N CYS A 114 -7.33 -4.64 4.25
CA CYS A 114 -5.91 -4.98 4.15
C CYS A 114 -5.43 -5.72 5.40
N PHE A 115 -5.79 -5.25 6.59
CA PHE A 115 -5.43 -5.93 7.85
C PHE A 115 -6.22 -7.24 8.06
N ARG A 116 -7.44 -7.35 7.56
CA ARG A 116 -8.22 -8.60 7.62
C ARG A 116 -7.55 -9.72 6.82
N VAL A 117 -7.13 -9.41 5.59
CA VAL A 117 -6.51 -10.42 4.71
C VAL A 117 -5.02 -10.65 5.01
N LEU A 118 -4.40 -9.78 5.80
CA LEU A 118 -3.01 -9.92 6.24
C LEU A 118 -2.91 -10.96 7.35
N LYS A 119 -1.99 -11.91 7.22
CA LYS A 119 -1.67 -12.91 8.25
C LYS A 119 -1.14 -12.25 9.52
N HIS A 120 -1.23 -12.96 10.65
CA HIS A 120 -0.44 -12.61 11.83
C HIS A 120 1.05 -12.62 11.46
N GLU A 121 1.82 -11.71 12.06
CA GLU A 121 3.23 -11.47 11.74
C GLU A 121 3.47 -11.06 10.28
N GLY A 122 2.39 -10.72 9.56
CA GLY A 122 2.45 -10.17 8.22
C GLY A 122 2.78 -8.69 8.21
N THR A 123 3.18 -8.21 7.04
CA THR A 123 3.59 -6.82 6.82
C THR A 123 2.65 -6.12 5.86
N LEU A 124 2.16 -4.94 6.23
CA LEU A 124 1.49 -4.01 5.31
C LEU A 124 2.45 -2.89 4.94
N ILE A 125 2.66 -2.70 3.64
CA ILE A 125 3.35 -1.53 3.09
C ILE A 125 2.28 -0.56 2.57
N PHE A 126 2.18 0.60 3.19
CA PHE A 126 1.27 1.66 2.79
C PHE A 126 2.05 2.79 2.12
N LYS A 127 1.62 3.15 0.90
CA LYS A 127 2.19 4.28 0.19
C LYS A 127 1.15 5.40 0.08
N TRP A 128 1.56 6.63 0.38
CA TRP A 128 0.70 7.81 0.32
C TRP A 128 1.41 9.03 -0.23
N ASN A 129 0.75 9.77 -1.10
CA ASN A 129 1.22 11.09 -1.52
C ASN A 129 0.37 12.17 -0.84
N GLU A 130 0.98 13.00 0.01
CA GLU A 130 0.31 14.03 0.82
C GLU A 130 0.14 15.39 0.14
N ASP A 131 0.11 15.42 -1.19
CA ASP A 131 -0.07 16.69 -1.92
C ASP A 131 -1.41 17.35 -1.61
N GLN A 132 -2.47 16.58 -1.47
CA GLN A 132 -3.83 17.08 -1.24
C GLN A 132 -4.39 16.77 0.14
N ILE A 133 -3.99 15.66 0.75
CA ILE A 133 -4.42 15.21 2.07
C ILE A 133 -3.17 14.82 2.86
N LYS A 134 -3.05 15.32 4.08
CA LYS A 134 -1.91 15.01 4.94
C LYS A 134 -1.90 13.55 5.35
N VAL A 135 -0.71 12.95 5.40
CA VAL A 135 -0.55 11.55 5.84
C VAL A 135 -1.09 11.34 7.25
N SER A 136 -0.95 12.33 8.14
CA SER A 136 -1.50 12.27 9.50
C SER A 136 -3.03 12.16 9.54
N GLU A 137 -3.74 12.80 8.61
CA GLU A 137 -5.20 12.67 8.49
C GLU A 137 -5.59 11.25 8.07
N VAL A 138 -4.82 10.65 7.16
CA VAL A 138 -5.06 9.28 6.69
C VAL A 138 -4.73 8.25 7.77
N LEU A 139 -3.63 8.43 8.50
CA LEU A 139 -3.26 7.53 9.59
C LEU A 139 -4.26 7.56 10.76
N ALA A 140 -5.00 8.64 10.93
CA ALA A 140 -6.08 8.72 11.92
C ALA A 140 -7.31 7.85 11.58
N LEU A 141 -7.38 7.30 10.37
CA LEU A 141 -8.50 6.45 9.92
C LEU A 141 -8.33 4.97 10.28
N THR A 142 -7.19 4.58 10.82
CA THR A 142 -6.91 3.21 11.27
C THR A 142 -6.42 3.23 12.73
N PRO A 143 -6.79 2.22 13.55
CA PRO A 143 -6.23 2.05 14.89
C PRO A 143 -4.77 1.57 14.84
N GLU A 144 -4.33 1.01 13.72
CA GLU A 144 -3.00 0.46 13.56
C GLU A 144 -1.96 1.57 13.42
N ARG A 145 -0.75 1.31 13.92
CA ARG A 145 0.35 2.29 13.87
C ARG A 145 1.49 1.76 13.01
N PRO A 146 2.06 2.62 12.13
CA PRO A 146 3.23 2.20 11.37
C PRO A 146 4.42 1.94 12.31
N LEU A 147 5.15 0.87 12.01
CA LEU A 147 6.37 0.48 12.73
C LEU A 147 7.57 1.34 12.27
N VAL A 148 7.71 1.50 10.96
CA VAL A 148 8.77 2.29 10.33
C VAL A 148 8.24 2.99 9.08
N GLY A 149 8.98 3.97 8.59
CA GLY A 149 8.66 4.67 7.36
C GLY A 149 9.77 5.61 6.93
N ASN A 150 9.74 6.03 5.68
CA ASN A 150 10.64 7.08 5.21
C ASN A 150 10.09 8.46 5.60
N ARG A 151 10.99 9.35 5.99
CA ARG A 151 10.68 10.77 6.06
C ARG A 151 11.01 11.40 4.72
N CYS A 152 9.98 11.95 4.07
CA CYS A 152 10.21 12.70 2.84
C CYS A 152 10.93 14.01 3.17
N GLY A 153 11.90 14.39 2.34
CA GLY A 153 12.53 15.71 2.41
C GLY A 153 11.52 16.83 2.11
N ARG A 154 11.94 18.10 2.24
CA ARG A 154 11.04 19.28 2.07
C ARG A 154 10.25 19.31 0.76
N THR A 155 10.74 18.66 -0.28
CA THR A 155 10.13 18.63 -1.63
C THR A 155 9.43 17.32 -1.96
N ALA A 156 9.72 16.23 -1.25
CA ALA A 156 9.13 14.93 -1.51
C ALA A 156 7.85 14.76 -0.67
N LYS A 157 6.75 14.44 -1.32
CA LYS A 157 5.42 14.31 -0.70
C LYS A 157 4.95 12.85 -0.58
N SER A 158 5.74 11.90 -1.05
CA SER A 158 5.40 10.48 -1.03
C SER A 158 6.00 9.78 0.17
N HIS A 159 5.15 9.19 0.97
CA HIS A 159 5.50 8.42 2.16
C HIS A 159 5.38 6.93 1.86
N TRP A 160 6.34 6.15 2.35
CA TRP A 160 6.28 4.71 2.43
C TRP A 160 6.28 4.35 3.90
N LEU A 161 5.22 3.72 4.36
CA LEU A 161 5.01 3.37 5.75
C LEU A 161 4.80 1.87 5.86
N VAL A 162 5.44 1.27 6.84
CA VAL A 162 5.39 -0.18 7.07
C VAL A 162 4.69 -0.44 8.38
N PHE A 163 3.67 -1.28 8.33
CA PHE A 163 2.97 -1.80 9.50
C PHE A 163 3.32 -3.28 9.65
N HIS A 164 3.36 -3.74 10.87
CA HIS A 164 3.52 -5.15 11.19
C HIS A 164 2.37 -5.60 12.07
N LYS A 165 1.61 -6.60 11.60
CA LYS A 165 0.45 -7.11 12.33
C LYS A 165 0.92 -8.05 13.43
N ILE A 166 0.86 -7.59 14.67
CA ILE A 166 1.21 -8.37 15.86
C ILE A 166 -0.05 -8.81 16.62
N ASN A 167 0.03 -9.94 17.34
CA ASN A 167 -1.05 -10.33 18.24
C ASN A 167 -1.13 -9.39 19.43
N ALA A 168 -2.35 -9.00 19.80
CA ALA A 168 -2.57 -8.17 20.99
C ALA A 168 -2.02 -8.78 22.29
N THR A 169 -1.89 -10.10 22.35
CA THR A 169 -1.33 -10.83 23.50
C THR A 169 0.19 -10.69 23.67
N ARG A 170 0.92 -10.23 22.64
CA ARG A 170 2.38 -10.04 22.69
C ARG A 170 2.82 -8.62 23.04
N SER A 171 1.90 -7.67 23.00
CA SER A 171 2.19 -6.26 23.30
C SER A 171 2.38 -5.99 24.78
N ASP A 172 1.94 -6.88 25.68
CA ASP A 172 2.03 -6.70 27.13
C ASP A 172 3.26 -7.37 27.77
N GLU A 173 3.94 -8.26 27.05
CA GLU A 173 5.26 -8.74 27.45
C GLU A 173 6.34 -7.82 26.89
N ALA A 174 6.55 -6.69 27.54
CA ALA A 174 7.69 -5.83 27.25
C ALA A 174 8.97 -6.68 27.32
N ILE A 175 9.74 -6.69 26.21
CA ILE A 175 11.10 -7.25 26.20
C ILE A 175 11.86 -6.57 27.32
N LYS A 176 12.05 -7.25 28.45
CA LYS A 176 12.92 -6.75 29.50
C LYS A 176 14.32 -6.69 28.90
N PRO A 177 14.98 -5.53 28.88
CA PRO A 177 16.35 -5.46 28.39
C PRO A 177 17.19 -6.41 29.19
N ASN A 178 17.97 -7.25 28.50
CA ASN A 178 18.90 -8.16 29.14
C ASN A 178 19.92 -7.29 29.91
N SER A 179 19.93 -7.36 31.25
CA SER A 179 20.74 -6.51 32.11
C SER A 179 22.27 -6.77 32.01
N GLU A 180 22.69 -7.66 31.09
CA GLU A 180 24.09 -8.05 30.90
C GLU A 180 24.73 -7.61 29.59
N ALA A 181 24.05 -6.84 28.73
CA ALA A 181 24.68 -6.23 27.57
C ALA A 181 25.48 -4.98 28.01
N GLY A 182 26.69 -5.21 28.50
CA GLY A 182 27.65 -4.14 28.79
C GLY A 182 27.89 -3.30 27.53
N PHE A 183 27.61 -2.03 27.64
CA PHE A 183 27.94 -1.03 26.65
C PHE A 183 29.46 -0.93 26.55
N VAL A 184 30.08 -1.48 25.53
CA VAL A 184 31.49 -1.23 25.22
C VAL A 184 31.54 0.16 24.59
N ASP A 185 31.99 1.13 25.40
CA ASP A 185 32.30 2.47 24.99
C ASP A 185 33.46 2.45 24.00
N GLY A 186 33.16 2.50 22.71
CA GLY A 186 34.11 2.58 21.60
C GLY A 186 34.58 4.01 21.43
N GLY A 187 35.71 4.32 22.06
CA GLY A 187 36.38 5.60 21.99
C GLY A 187 36.66 6.07 20.56
N ALA A 188 36.66 7.37 20.44
CA ALA A 188 36.95 8.21 19.29
C ALA A 188 38.21 7.79 18.49
N LEU A 189 38.10 7.87 17.17
CA LEU A 189 39.14 8.40 16.25
C LEU A 189 38.42 9.17 15.13
#